data_63afaa7a03a39266c64b2488d0b30ce1
#
_entry.id   63afaa7a03a39266c64b2488d0b30ce1
#
_cell.length_a   1.000
_cell.length_b   1.000
_cell.length_c   1.000
_cell.angle_alpha   90.00
_cell.angle_beta   90.00
_cell.angle_gamma   90.00
#
_symmetry.space_group_name_H-M   'P 1'
#
loop_
_entity.id
_entity.type
_entity.pdbx_description
1 polymer ?
#
loop_
_entity_poly.entity_id
_entity_poly.type
_entity_poly.pdbx_seq_one_letter_code
_entity_poly.pdbx_strand_id
1 'polypeptide(L)'
;MFKSIVTKSFICDLMEEGSFIRIDYVGKIIESGEIFDLTKEDVARKENIFNPEVNYGPVPIIIGAEVVVKGLENELKKMNVGNKKKIIVKPEDAFGERKVEFIKLVPMSEFKKQNIDPYPGMPVTISRLRGRIISVSGGRVRVDFNHPLAGKSLEYDVEIKEEITEQKEKIKAILEFFLKKKDNDVLIENETAKIKVKEEISSMTKKTIANMIMKWVKNIKKIQFIEEFTQ
;
A
#
# COMPACT_ATOMS: atom_id res chain seq x y z
N MET A 1 -17.98 -51.38 -17.94
CA MET A 1 -16.73 -50.57 -17.88
C MET A 1 -17.14 -49.14 -17.56
N PHE A 2 -17.32 -48.82 -16.26
CA PHE A 2 -17.76 -47.50 -15.81
C PHE A 2 -16.52 -46.64 -15.58
N LYS A 3 -16.35 -45.61 -16.39
CA LYS A 3 -15.35 -44.57 -16.13
C LYS A 3 -15.84 -43.70 -14.97
N SER A 4 -15.18 -43.82 -13.84
CA SER A 4 -15.29 -42.91 -12.69
C SER A 4 -14.87 -41.51 -13.15
N ILE A 5 -15.85 -40.61 -13.26
CA ILE A 5 -15.61 -39.18 -13.39
C ILE A 5 -15.22 -38.71 -12.01
N VAL A 6 -13.92 -38.51 -11.78
CA VAL A 6 -13.42 -37.80 -10.60
C VAL A 6 -13.81 -36.34 -10.77
N THR A 7 -14.92 -35.97 -10.17
CA THR A 7 -15.27 -34.55 -9.93
C THR A 7 -14.23 -33.98 -9.02
N LYS A 8 -13.28 -33.19 -9.59
CA LYS A 8 -12.37 -32.38 -8.86
C LYS A 8 -13.23 -31.35 -8.11
N SER A 9 -13.48 -31.64 -6.84
CA SER A 9 -14.11 -30.70 -5.91
C SER A 9 -13.31 -29.39 -5.98
N PHE A 10 -13.92 -28.32 -6.47
CA PHE A 10 -13.42 -26.96 -6.30
C PHE A 10 -13.56 -26.60 -4.82
N ILE A 11 -12.60 -27.05 -4.02
CA ILE A 11 -12.36 -26.45 -2.73
C ILE A 11 -11.90 -25.03 -3.07
N CYS A 12 -12.71 -24.06 -2.72
CA CYS A 12 -12.36 -22.66 -2.78
C CYS A 12 -11.20 -22.49 -1.76
N ASP A 13 -9.96 -22.64 -2.22
CA ASP A 13 -8.79 -22.38 -1.39
C ASP A 13 -8.78 -20.88 -1.12
N LEU A 14 -9.31 -20.50 0.03
CA LEU A 14 -9.23 -19.15 0.56
C LEU A 14 -7.74 -18.78 0.71
N MET A 15 -7.39 -17.54 0.37
CA MET A 15 -6.04 -17.04 0.61
C MET A 15 -5.74 -17.08 2.11
N GLU A 16 -4.74 -17.88 2.49
CA GLU A 16 -4.33 -18.02 3.88
C GLU A 16 -3.50 -16.82 4.35
N GLU A 17 -3.45 -16.61 5.65
CA GLU A 17 -2.52 -15.66 6.25
C GLU A 17 -1.08 -16.03 5.90
N GLY A 18 -0.30 -15.07 5.41
CA GLY A 18 1.04 -15.28 4.88
C GLY A 18 1.09 -15.64 3.39
N SER A 19 -0.04 -15.75 2.69
CA SER A 19 -0.05 -15.83 1.23
C SER A 19 0.47 -14.55 0.61
N PHE A 20 1.33 -14.69 -0.40
CA PHE A 20 1.84 -13.58 -1.20
C PHE A 20 1.12 -13.56 -2.53
N ILE A 21 0.48 -12.46 -2.85
CA ILE A 21 -0.27 -12.28 -4.10
C ILE A 21 0.16 -11.00 -4.81
N ARG A 22 -0.01 -10.95 -6.13
CA ARG A 22 0.05 -9.70 -6.89
C ARG A 22 -1.35 -9.27 -7.28
N ILE A 23 -1.68 -8.03 -7.03
CA ILE A 23 -2.98 -7.46 -7.38
C ILE A 23 -2.81 -6.26 -8.31
N ASP A 24 -3.75 -6.13 -9.25
CA ASP A 24 -4.05 -4.89 -9.95
C ASP A 24 -5.32 -4.28 -9.39
N TYR A 25 -5.33 -2.97 -9.21
CA TYR A 25 -6.53 -2.30 -8.72
C TYR A 25 -6.67 -0.86 -9.21
N VAL A 26 -7.89 -0.34 -9.05
CA VAL A 26 -8.22 1.08 -9.13
C VAL A 26 -9.05 1.41 -7.91
N GLY A 27 -8.57 2.33 -7.08
CA GLY A 27 -9.26 2.81 -5.89
C GLY A 27 -9.93 4.16 -6.13
N LYS A 28 -11.24 4.25 -5.86
CA LYS A 28 -12.06 5.46 -6.04
C LYS A 28 -12.76 5.84 -4.74
N ILE A 29 -12.95 7.13 -4.55
CA ILE A 29 -13.84 7.67 -3.53
C ILE A 29 -15.27 7.60 -4.08
N ILE A 30 -16.19 6.91 -3.40
CA ILE A 30 -17.55 6.71 -3.91
C ILE A 30 -18.27 8.04 -4.11
N GLU A 31 -18.17 8.95 -3.15
CA GLU A 31 -18.92 10.21 -3.13
C GLU A 31 -18.52 11.18 -4.25
N SER A 32 -17.25 11.19 -4.64
CA SER A 32 -16.73 12.11 -5.67
C SER A 32 -16.40 11.45 -7.00
N GLY A 33 -16.26 10.11 -7.03
CA GLY A 33 -15.72 9.37 -8.18
C GLY A 33 -14.22 9.57 -8.42
N GLU A 34 -13.54 10.35 -7.57
CA GLU A 34 -12.11 10.65 -7.69
C GLU A 34 -11.27 9.39 -7.46
N ILE A 35 -10.33 9.13 -8.37
CA ILE A 35 -9.34 8.07 -8.21
C ILE A 35 -8.27 8.57 -7.23
N PHE A 36 -8.10 7.88 -6.11
CA PHE A 36 -7.08 8.25 -5.12
C PHE A 36 -5.82 7.39 -5.22
N ASP A 37 -5.93 6.19 -5.83
CA ASP A 37 -4.80 5.28 -6.02
C ASP A 37 -5.10 4.24 -7.10
N LEU A 38 -4.09 3.81 -7.86
CA LEU A 38 -4.25 2.81 -8.91
C LEU A 38 -2.91 2.20 -9.33
N THR A 39 -2.97 0.97 -9.86
CA THR A 39 -1.83 0.25 -10.44
C THR A 39 -1.87 0.19 -11.97
N LYS A 40 -3.02 0.48 -12.59
CA LYS A 40 -3.28 0.31 -14.03
C LYS A 40 -2.88 1.56 -14.82
N GLU A 41 -1.82 1.46 -15.63
CA GLU A 41 -1.31 2.57 -16.44
C GLU A 41 -2.32 3.06 -17.49
N ASP A 42 -3.03 2.14 -18.14
CA ASP A 42 -4.05 2.46 -19.14
C ASP A 42 -5.18 3.33 -18.56
N VAL A 43 -5.60 3.03 -17.33
CA VAL A 43 -6.58 3.83 -16.61
C VAL A 43 -6.01 5.20 -16.24
N ALA A 44 -4.75 5.26 -15.75
CA ALA A 44 -4.08 6.52 -15.43
C ALA A 44 -4.02 7.46 -16.65
N ARG A 45 -3.68 6.92 -17.82
CA ARG A 45 -3.64 7.69 -19.08
C ARG A 45 -5.03 8.16 -19.51
N LYS A 46 -6.03 7.29 -19.45
CA LYS A 46 -7.41 7.59 -19.81
C LYS A 46 -8.00 8.71 -18.95
N GLU A 47 -7.73 8.68 -17.66
CA GLU A 47 -8.23 9.67 -16.68
C GLU A 47 -7.33 10.92 -16.57
N ASN A 48 -6.27 11.03 -17.41
CA ASN A 48 -5.31 12.16 -17.43
C ASN A 48 -4.58 12.38 -16.09
N ILE A 49 -4.33 11.32 -15.33
CA ILE A 49 -3.60 11.32 -14.05
C ILE A 49 -2.29 10.51 -14.14
N PHE A 50 -1.83 10.20 -15.35
CA PHE A 50 -0.58 9.48 -15.56
C PHE A 50 0.61 10.28 -15.03
N ASN A 51 1.45 9.61 -14.22
CA ASN A 51 2.70 10.16 -13.71
C ASN A 51 3.87 9.23 -14.12
N PRO A 52 4.86 9.69 -14.90
CA PRO A 52 5.99 8.89 -15.35
C PRO A 52 6.92 8.43 -14.22
N GLU A 53 6.85 9.04 -13.04
CA GLU A 53 7.63 8.65 -11.87
C GLU A 53 7.01 7.48 -11.09
N VAL A 54 5.78 7.10 -11.41
CA VAL A 54 5.07 5.99 -10.76
C VAL A 54 5.30 4.69 -11.53
N ASN A 55 5.72 3.65 -10.82
CA ASN A 55 5.82 2.30 -11.39
C ASN A 55 4.43 1.65 -11.40
N TYR A 56 3.78 1.65 -12.56
CA TYR A 56 2.52 0.96 -12.77
C TYR A 56 2.71 -0.56 -12.89
N GLY A 57 1.62 -1.28 -12.72
CA GLY A 57 1.55 -2.74 -12.81
C GLY A 57 1.22 -3.40 -11.47
N PRO A 58 0.99 -4.73 -11.48
CA PRO A 58 0.56 -5.46 -10.30
C PRO A 58 1.52 -5.30 -9.12
N VAL A 59 0.98 -4.96 -7.96
CA VAL A 59 1.74 -4.76 -6.72
C VAL A 59 1.66 -5.98 -5.81
N PRO A 60 2.75 -6.32 -5.10
CA PRO A 60 2.75 -7.43 -4.17
C PRO A 60 2.05 -7.08 -2.86
N ILE A 61 1.20 -7.98 -2.38
CA ILE A 61 0.49 -7.92 -1.10
C ILE A 61 0.76 -9.20 -0.32
N ILE A 62 0.96 -9.06 0.98
CA ILE A 62 1.06 -10.19 1.91
C ILE A 62 -0.22 -10.20 2.74
N ILE A 63 -1.00 -11.25 2.65
CA ILE A 63 -2.23 -11.41 3.44
C ILE A 63 -1.88 -11.52 4.93
N GLY A 64 -2.48 -10.70 5.77
CA GLY A 64 -2.20 -10.63 7.20
C GLY A 64 -1.10 -9.65 7.59
N ALA A 65 -0.42 -9.00 6.63
CA ALA A 65 0.62 -8.02 6.92
C ALA A 65 0.11 -6.58 7.07
N GLU A 66 -1.20 -6.36 6.98
CA GLU A 66 -1.86 -5.05 7.12
C GLU A 66 -1.29 -3.97 6.17
N VAL A 67 -0.84 -4.39 4.98
CA VAL A 67 -0.29 -3.48 3.96
C VAL A 67 -1.36 -2.78 3.12
N VAL A 68 -2.59 -3.27 3.21
CA VAL A 68 -3.79 -2.67 2.63
C VAL A 68 -4.85 -2.46 3.70
N VAL A 69 -5.87 -1.65 3.43
CA VAL A 69 -6.97 -1.41 4.38
C VAL A 69 -7.71 -2.71 4.70
N LYS A 70 -8.17 -2.84 5.94
CA LYS A 70 -8.76 -4.07 6.50
C LYS A 70 -9.91 -4.61 5.64
N GLY A 71 -10.81 -3.74 5.16
CA GLY A 71 -11.94 -4.15 4.34
C GLY A 71 -11.52 -4.76 3.01
N LEU A 72 -10.48 -4.21 2.36
CA LEU A 72 -9.91 -4.77 1.15
C LEU A 72 -9.24 -6.12 1.43
N GLU A 73 -8.43 -6.22 2.48
CA GLU A 73 -7.76 -7.48 2.85
C GLU A 73 -8.75 -8.61 3.15
N ASN A 74 -9.83 -8.33 3.86
CA ASN A 74 -10.87 -9.30 4.17
C ASN A 74 -11.56 -9.87 2.92
N GLU A 75 -11.70 -9.05 1.88
CA GLU A 75 -12.29 -9.49 0.61
C GLU A 75 -11.26 -10.23 -0.27
N LEU A 76 -9.99 -9.81 -0.26
CA LEU A 76 -8.91 -10.53 -0.94
C LEU A 76 -8.75 -11.96 -0.44
N LYS A 77 -8.91 -12.19 0.88
CA LYS A 77 -8.91 -13.55 1.48
C LYS A 77 -9.95 -14.48 0.89
N LYS A 78 -11.05 -13.95 0.34
CA LYS A 78 -12.15 -14.72 -0.26
C LYS A 78 -12.05 -14.88 -1.77
N MET A 79 -10.98 -14.35 -2.39
CA MET A 79 -10.78 -14.34 -3.83
C MET A 79 -9.70 -15.35 -4.23
N ASN A 80 -9.78 -15.83 -5.48
CA ASN A 80 -8.78 -16.69 -6.10
C ASN A 80 -8.01 -15.94 -7.18
N VAL A 81 -6.87 -16.49 -7.59
CA VAL A 81 -6.08 -15.98 -8.73
C VAL A 81 -6.97 -15.90 -9.98
N GLY A 82 -6.89 -14.79 -10.68
CA GLY A 82 -7.70 -14.48 -11.87
C GLY A 82 -9.07 -13.87 -11.57
N ASN A 83 -9.51 -13.86 -10.31
CA ASN A 83 -10.78 -13.21 -9.96
C ASN A 83 -10.67 -11.69 -10.02
N LYS A 84 -11.73 -11.07 -10.56
CA LYS A 84 -11.96 -9.64 -10.56
C LYS A 84 -13.18 -9.33 -9.70
N LYS A 85 -13.08 -8.31 -8.86
CA LYS A 85 -14.17 -7.92 -7.98
C LYS A 85 -14.17 -6.43 -7.70
N LYS A 86 -15.38 -5.84 -7.68
CA LYS A 86 -15.60 -4.53 -7.08
C LYS A 86 -15.87 -4.68 -5.59
N ILE A 87 -15.09 -4.01 -4.78
CA ILE A 87 -15.15 -4.08 -3.32
C ILE A 87 -15.45 -2.70 -2.78
N ILE A 88 -16.52 -2.59 -2.01
CA ILE A 88 -16.86 -1.37 -1.30
C ILE A 88 -16.35 -1.50 0.12
N VAL A 89 -15.53 -0.55 0.55
CA VAL A 89 -14.94 -0.50 1.89
C VAL A 89 -15.48 0.73 2.60
N LYS A 90 -16.15 0.52 3.73
CA LYS A 90 -16.67 1.60 4.57
C LYS A 90 -15.55 2.27 5.36
N PRO A 91 -15.75 3.50 5.85
CA PRO A 91 -14.72 4.24 6.58
C PRO A 91 -14.12 3.45 7.75
N GLU A 92 -14.92 2.73 8.54
CA GLU A 92 -14.48 1.95 9.71
C GLU A 92 -13.48 0.83 9.36
N ASP A 93 -13.58 0.25 8.15
CA ASP A 93 -12.68 -0.79 7.65
C ASP A 93 -11.61 -0.25 6.67
N ALA A 94 -11.53 1.09 6.51
CA ALA A 94 -10.56 1.79 5.68
C ALA A 94 -9.68 2.72 6.52
N PHE A 95 -9.85 4.02 6.40
CA PHE A 95 -9.05 5.04 7.07
C PHE A 95 -9.73 5.62 8.33
N GLY A 96 -10.79 4.97 8.80
CA GLY A 96 -11.57 5.39 9.95
C GLY A 96 -12.50 6.56 9.68
N GLU A 97 -13.34 6.88 10.68
CA GLU A 97 -14.22 8.02 10.63
C GLU A 97 -13.45 9.35 10.76
N ARG A 98 -13.99 10.41 10.18
CA ARG A 98 -13.43 11.75 10.33
C ARG A 98 -13.72 12.27 11.74
N LYS A 99 -12.70 12.55 12.51
CA LYS A 99 -12.78 12.97 13.91
C LYS A 99 -12.73 14.48 14.03
N VAL A 100 -13.74 15.05 14.69
CA VAL A 100 -13.85 16.50 14.91
C VAL A 100 -12.71 17.00 15.78
N GLU A 101 -12.20 16.18 16.69
CA GLU A 101 -11.06 16.48 17.55
C GLU A 101 -9.75 16.73 16.80
N PHE A 102 -9.61 16.25 15.55
CA PHE A 102 -8.47 16.54 14.68
C PHE A 102 -8.66 17.80 13.83
N ILE A 103 -9.79 18.48 13.98
CA ILE A 103 -9.99 19.79 13.39
C ILE A 103 -9.61 20.85 14.42
N LYS A 104 -8.51 21.57 14.18
CA LYS A 104 -7.94 22.54 15.12
C LYS A 104 -8.07 23.97 14.62
N LEU A 105 -8.23 24.89 15.56
CA LEU A 105 -8.12 26.32 15.31
C LEU A 105 -6.66 26.74 15.59
N VAL A 106 -5.99 27.23 14.56
CA VAL A 106 -4.60 27.71 14.64
C VAL A 106 -4.62 29.24 14.49
N PRO A 107 -3.94 30.01 15.36
CA PRO A 107 -3.84 31.45 15.21
C PRO A 107 -3.19 31.84 13.89
N MET A 108 -3.69 32.89 13.23
CA MET A 108 -3.09 33.46 12.01
C MET A 108 -1.63 33.85 12.20
N SER A 109 -1.24 34.23 13.43
CA SER A 109 0.13 34.60 13.78
C SER A 109 1.15 33.46 13.52
N GLU A 110 0.74 32.19 13.66
CA GLU A 110 1.63 31.05 13.40
C GLU A 110 1.98 30.92 11.91
N PHE A 111 1.06 31.25 11.03
CA PHE A 111 1.28 31.29 9.59
C PHE A 111 2.14 32.50 9.18
N LYS A 112 1.85 33.67 9.76
CA LYS A 112 2.61 34.90 9.50
C LYS A 112 4.09 34.76 9.92
N LYS A 113 4.39 34.08 11.02
CA LYS A 113 5.79 33.80 11.45
C LYS A 113 6.57 33.00 10.40
N GLN A 114 5.89 32.25 9.57
CA GLN A 114 6.48 31.42 8.51
C GLN A 114 6.35 32.07 7.12
N ASN A 115 5.86 33.32 7.04
CA ASN A 115 5.54 34.03 5.80
C ASN A 115 4.56 33.24 4.90
N ILE A 116 3.60 32.54 5.51
CA ILE A 116 2.56 31.79 4.80
C ILE A 116 1.28 32.61 4.81
N ASP A 117 0.66 32.79 3.64
CA ASP A 117 -0.69 33.35 3.49
C ASP A 117 -1.68 32.20 3.32
N PRO A 118 -2.42 31.83 4.39
CA PRO A 118 -3.25 30.64 4.39
C PRO A 118 -4.56 30.87 3.62
N TYR A 119 -4.95 29.90 2.76
CA TYR A 119 -6.22 29.88 2.06
C TYR A 119 -6.92 28.51 2.17
N PRO A 120 -8.24 28.43 2.03
CA PRO A 120 -8.97 27.16 2.07
C PRO A 120 -8.46 26.17 1.02
N GLY A 121 -8.29 24.90 1.42
CA GLY A 121 -7.73 23.84 0.58
C GLY A 121 -6.20 23.71 0.63
N MET A 122 -5.47 24.71 1.14
CA MET A 122 -4.01 24.67 1.22
C MET A 122 -3.52 23.53 2.13
N PRO A 123 -2.57 22.67 1.67
CA PRO A 123 -1.90 21.71 2.53
C PRO A 123 -0.90 22.42 3.44
N VAL A 124 -0.87 22.03 4.70
CA VAL A 124 0.04 22.62 5.71
C VAL A 124 0.66 21.56 6.59
N THR A 125 1.84 21.86 7.13
CA THR A 125 2.48 21.03 8.16
C THR A 125 2.71 21.89 9.41
N ILE A 126 2.06 21.53 10.51
CA ILE A 126 2.16 22.24 11.79
C ILE A 126 2.58 21.23 12.85
N SER A 127 3.64 21.54 13.59
CA SER A 127 4.17 20.62 14.63
C SER A 127 4.40 19.19 14.12
N ARG A 128 4.90 19.03 12.90
CA ARG A 128 5.12 17.77 12.18
C ARG A 128 3.83 17.01 11.77
N LEU A 129 2.65 17.57 12.03
CA LEU A 129 1.39 17.03 11.58
C LEU A 129 0.99 17.65 10.24
N ARG A 130 0.69 16.81 9.27
CA ARG A 130 0.14 17.25 7.96
C ARG A 130 -1.36 17.49 8.11
N GLY A 131 -1.83 18.61 7.57
CA GLY A 131 -3.26 18.95 7.56
C GLY A 131 -3.63 19.76 6.33
N ARG A 132 -4.92 20.04 6.20
CA ARG A 132 -5.48 20.89 5.14
C ARG A 132 -6.29 22.01 5.76
N ILE A 133 -6.12 23.22 5.27
CA ILE A 133 -6.91 24.37 5.71
C ILE A 133 -8.36 24.24 5.23
N ILE A 134 -9.31 24.33 6.16
CA ILE A 134 -10.74 24.31 5.86
C ILE A 134 -11.25 25.73 5.61
N SER A 135 -10.89 26.66 6.50
CA SER A 135 -11.35 28.04 6.44
C SER A 135 -10.40 29.00 7.15
N VAL A 136 -10.44 30.26 6.73
CA VAL A 136 -9.68 31.36 7.33
C VAL A 136 -10.68 32.45 7.67
N SER A 137 -10.79 32.82 8.94
CA SER A 137 -11.71 33.85 9.42
C SER A 137 -11.33 34.38 10.79
N GLY A 138 -11.54 35.69 11.03
CA GLY A 138 -11.39 36.30 12.35
C GLY A 138 -10.01 36.14 12.99
N GLY A 139 -8.93 36.15 12.19
CA GLY A 139 -7.56 35.95 12.71
C GLY A 139 -7.25 34.50 13.12
N ARG A 140 -8.11 33.55 12.77
CA ARG A 140 -7.96 32.12 13.03
C ARG A 140 -8.04 31.32 11.74
N VAL A 141 -7.27 30.24 11.68
CA VAL A 141 -7.25 29.29 10.56
C VAL A 141 -7.76 27.94 11.09
N ARG A 142 -8.78 27.42 10.46
CA ARG A 142 -9.31 26.09 10.77
C ARG A 142 -8.56 25.05 9.93
N VAL A 143 -7.85 24.13 10.57
CA VAL A 143 -7.02 23.10 9.92
C VAL A 143 -7.54 21.73 10.29
N ASP A 144 -7.75 20.88 9.27
CA ASP A 144 -8.10 19.47 9.41
C ASP A 144 -6.84 18.61 9.34
N PHE A 145 -6.54 17.90 10.41
CA PHE A 145 -5.44 16.95 10.51
C PHE A 145 -5.88 15.49 10.36
N ASN A 146 -7.13 15.23 9.98
CA ASN A 146 -7.57 13.89 9.63
C ASN A 146 -6.84 13.37 8.38
N HIS A 147 -6.79 12.05 8.24
CA HIS A 147 -6.36 11.45 6.98
C HIS A 147 -7.26 11.94 5.83
N PRO A 148 -6.73 12.25 4.63
CA PRO A 148 -7.54 12.76 3.51
C PRO A 148 -8.72 11.85 3.11
N LEU A 149 -8.61 10.54 3.36
CA LEU A 149 -9.65 9.55 3.09
C LEU A 149 -10.48 9.17 4.32
N ALA A 150 -10.25 9.79 5.51
CA ALA A 150 -11.08 9.53 6.68
C ALA A 150 -12.54 9.97 6.45
N GLY A 151 -13.49 9.14 6.87
CA GLY A 151 -14.92 9.35 6.70
C GLY A 151 -15.44 9.14 5.27
N LYS A 152 -14.61 8.60 4.37
CA LYS A 152 -14.99 8.34 2.98
C LYS A 152 -15.19 6.86 2.73
N SER A 153 -16.23 6.51 1.99
CA SER A 153 -16.42 5.16 1.47
C SER A 153 -15.60 4.97 0.21
N LEU A 154 -14.89 3.85 0.12
CA LEU A 154 -13.96 3.57 -0.97
C LEU A 154 -14.47 2.42 -1.82
N GLU A 155 -14.33 2.54 -3.14
CA GLU A 155 -14.53 1.46 -4.09
C GLU A 155 -13.19 1.01 -4.66
N TYR A 156 -12.89 -0.28 -4.60
CA TYR A 156 -11.75 -0.89 -5.27
C TYR A 156 -12.23 -1.82 -6.38
N ASP A 157 -11.80 -1.57 -7.60
CA ASP A 157 -11.89 -2.55 -8.70
C ASP A 157 -10.57 -3.33 -8.71
N VAL A 158 -10.57 -4.53 -8.16
CA VAL A 158 -9.35 -5.32 -7.91
C VAL A 158 -9.35 -6.63 -8.68
N GLU A 159 -8.17 -7.04 -9.13
CA GLU A 159 -7.90 -8.33 -9.76
C GLU A 159 -6.68 -8.97 -9.12
N ILE A 160 -6.78 -10.24 -8.68
CA ILE A 160 -5.63 -11.04 -8.26
C ILE A 160 -4.97 -11.61 -9.51
N LYS A 161 -3.74 -11.18 -9.81
CA LYS A 161 -3.00 -11.60 -11.01
C LYS A 161 -2.31 -12.93 -10.83
N GLU A 162 -1.66 -13.12 -9.69
CA GLU A 162 -0.90 -14.33 -9.39
C GLU A 162 -0.71 -14.52 -7.88
N GLU A 163 -0.41 -15.73 -7.48
CA GLU A 163 0.13 -16.07 -6.17
C GLU A 163 1.63 -16.32 -6.28
N ILE A 164 2.39 -15.72 -5.38
CA ILE A 164 3.85 -15.88 -5.31
C ILE A 164 4.17 -17.00 -4.34
N THR A 165 4.63 -18.14 -4.85
CA THR A 165 4.93 -19.33 -4.04
C THR A 165 6.40 -19.47 -3.71
N GLU A 166 7.30 -19.11 -4.65
CA GLU A 166 8.74 -19.25 -4.54
C GLU A 166 9.35 -18.34 -3.48
N GLN A 167 10.19 -18.86 -2.60
CA GLN A 167 10.82 -18.11 -1.51
C GLN A 167 11.62 -16.89 -2.01
N LYS A 168 12.36 -17.06 -3.09
CA LYS A 168 13.16 -15.98 -3.70
C LYS A 168 12.25 -14.85 -4.19
N GLU A 169 11.15 -15.18 -4.84
CA GLU A 169 10.19 -14.20 -5.35
C GLU A 169 9.39 -13.53 -4.21
N LYS A 170 9.10 -14.23 -3.11
CA LYS A 170 8.54 -13.62 -1.88
C LYS A 170 9.47 -12.56 -1.29
N ILE A 171 10.77 -12.84 -1.22
CA ILE A 171 11.77 -11.87 -0.75
C ILE A 171 11.82 -10.66 -1.69
N LYS A 172 11.87 -10.90 -3.02
CA LYS A 172 11.84 -9.82 -4.01
C LYS A 172 10.56 -8.96 -3.89
N ALA A 173 9.41 -9.57 -3.64
CA ALA A 173 8.15 -8.87 -3.43
C ALA A 173 8.21 -7.93 -2.21
N ILE A 174 8.81 -8.36 -1.11
CA ILE A 174 9.06 -7.50 0.06
C ILE A 174 10.01 -6.36 -0.29
N LEU A 175 11.11 -6.65 -1.00
CA LEU A 175 12.05 -5.62 -1.44
C LEU A 175 11.39 -4.60 -2.37
N GLU A 176 10.59 -5.06 -3.34
CA GLU A 176 9.81 -4.20 -4.24
C GLU A 176 8.89 -3.26 -3.47
N PHE A 177 8.22 -3.74 -2.44
CA PHE A 177 7.34 -2.93 -1.61
C PHE A 177 8.09 -1.78 -0.92
N PHE A 178 9.27 -2.05 -0.34
CA PHE A 178 10.04 -1.05 0.41
C PHE A 178 10.91 -0.16 -0.48
N LEU A 179 11.54 -0.73 -1.51
CA LEU A 179 12.52 -0.04 -2.34
C LEU A 179 11.92 0.53 -3.64
N LYS A 180 10.66 0.16 -3.96
CA LYS A 180 9.98 0.55 -5.20
C LYS A 180 10.71 0.13 -6.48
N LYS A 181 11.56 -0.91 -6.40
CA LYS A 181 12.35 -1.45 -7.51
C LYS A 181 12.09 -2.94 -7.66
N LYS A 182 11.89 -3.40 -8.90
CA LYS A 182 11.62 -4.81 -9.22
C LYS A 182 12.90 -5.64 -9.35
N ASP A 183 14.01 -5.03 -9.77
CA ASP A 183 15.28 -5.71 -10.05
C ASP A 183 16.15 -5.80 -8.79
N ASN A 184 15.73 -6.61 -7.84
CA ASN A 184 16.52 -6.91 -6.64
C ASN A 184 17.19 -8.26 -6.79
N ASP A 185 18.53 -8.32 -6.62
CA ASP A 185 19.29 -9.56 -6.67
C ASP A 185 19.26 -10.24 -5.30
N VAL A 186 18.69 -11.45 -5.28
CA VAL A 186 18.52 -12.26 -4.06
C VAL A 186 19.07 -13.65 -4.30
N LEU A 187 19.95 -14.09 -3.40
CA LEU A 187 20.47 -15.45 -3.35
C LEU A 187 20.08 -16.08 -2.01
N ILE A 188 19.59 -17.31 -2.04
CA ILE A 188 19.24 -18.06 -0.83
C ILE A 188 20.19 -19.24 -0.70
N GLU A 189 20.91 -19.31 0.42
CA GLU A 189 21.82 -20.42 0.76
C GLU A 189 21.61 -20.82 2.22
N ASN A 190 21.29 -22.08 2.48
CA ASN A 190 21.19 -22.63 3.83
C ASN A 190 20.45 -21.72 4.85
N GLU A 191 19.18 -21.41 4.60
CA GLU A 191 18.34 -20.54 5.45
C GLU A 191 18.84 -19.07 5.56
N THR A 192 19.82 -18.67 4.74
CA THR A 192 20.36 -17.32 4.67
C THR A 192 19.94 -16.66 3.37
N ALA A 193 19.28 -15.53 3.44
CA ALA A 193 19.00 -14.67 2.29
C ALA A 193 20.09 -13.60 2.15
N LYS A 194 20.81 -13.63 1.04
CA LYS A 194 21.80 -12.62 0.65
C LYS A 194 21.15 -11.68 -0.35
N ILE A 195 21.07 -10.40 -0.01
CA ILE A 195 20.39 -9.36 -0.79
C ILE A 195 21.44 -8.36 -1.24
N LYS A 196 21.69 -8.31 -2.55
CA LYS A 196 22.55 -7.28 -3.13
C LYS A 196 21.74 -5.99 -3.30
N VAL A 197 22.27 -4.92 -2.75
CA VAL A 197 21.65 -3.59 -2.83
C VAL A 197 22.55 -2.67 -3.67
N LYS A 198 21.94 -2.01 -4.65
CA LYS A 198 22.65 -1.09 -5.58
C LYS A 198 22.70 0.35 -5.06
N GLU A 199 21.94 0.65 -4.04
CA GLU A 199 21.83 1.98 -3.44
C GLU A 199 21.96 1.88 -1.93
N GLU A 200 22.38 2.98 -1.33
CA GLU A 200 22.45 3.07 0.12
C GLU A 200 21.05 3.00 0.74
N ILE A 201 20.85 2.00 1.59
CA ILE A 201 19.61 1.80 2.33
C ILE A 201 19.87 2.09 3.80
N SER A 202 19.01 2.93 4.42
CA SER A 202 19.15 3.24 5.84
C SER A 202 19.13 1.98 6.71
N SER A 203 19.89 1.97 7.80
CA SER A 203 19.93 0.85 8.75
C SER A 203 18.52 0.51 9.29
N MET A 204 17.65 1.50 9.45
CA MET A 204 16.28 1.29 9.89
C MET A 204 15.46 0.54 8.84
N THR A 205 15.57 0.94 7.57
CA THR A 205 14.89 0.26 6.44
C THR A 205 15.39 -1.17 6.28
N LYS A 206 16.71 -1.41 6.35
CA LYS A 206 17.28 -2.78 6.32
C LYS A 206 16.70 -3.65 7.43
N LYS A 207 16.61 -3.10 8.66
CA LYS A 207 16.03 -3.82 9.81
C LYS A 207 14.55 -4.15 9.61
N THR A 208 13.77 -3.20 9.07
CA THR A 208 12.35 -3.42 8.78
C THR A 208 12.14 -4.49 7.72
N ILE A 209 12.90 -4.45 6.62
CA ILE A 209 12.88 -5.46 5.57
C ILE A 209 13.26 -6.84 6.14
N ALA A 210 14.34 -6.91 6.93
CA ALA A 210 14.80 -8.17 7.54
C ALA A 210 13.72 -8.78 8.44
N ASN A 211 13.08 -7.98 9.30
CA ASN A 211 11.99 -8.45 10.16
C ASN A 211 10.79 -8.96 9.34
N MET A 212 10.45 -8.25 8.26
CA MET A 212 9.35 -8.65 7.38
C MET A 212 9.64 -9.99 6.69
N ILE A 213 10.87 -10.16 6.15
CA ILE A 213 11.29 -11.41 5.52
C ILE A 213 11.25 -12.56 6.53
N MET A 214 11.86 -12.40 7.72
CA MET A 214 11.89 -13.43 8.75
C MET A 214 10.50 -13.80 9.27
N LYS A 215 9.56 -12.85 9.29
CA LYS A 215 8.18 -13.10 9.72
C LYS A 215 7.38 -13.87 8.68
N TRP A 216 7.51 -13.53 7.38
CA TRP A 216 6.59 -13.97 6.35
C TRP A 216 7.17 -15.00 5.37
N VAL A 217 8.51 -15.14 5.28
CA VAL A 217 9.14 -16.12 4.39
C VAL A 217 9.68 -17.27 5.24
N LYS A 218 9.05 -18.45 5.12
CA LYS A 218 9.40 -19.64 5.89
C LYS A 218 10.87 -20.04 5.62
N ASN A 219 11.51 -20.65 6.62
CA ASN A 219 12.89 -21.21 6.54
C ASN A 219 13.99 -20.19 6.26
N ILE A 220 13.78 -18.89 6.41
CA ILE A 220 14.83 -17.88 6.40
C ILE A 220 15.12 -17.44 7.84
N LYS A 221 16.34 -17.70 8.31
CA LYS A 221 16.77 -17.37 9.68
C LYS A 221 17.82 -16.26 9.73
N LYS A 222 18.50 -16.01 8.60
CA LYS A 222 19.57 -15.01 8.50
C LYS A 222 19.40 -14.18 7.24
N ILE A 223 19.64 -12.87 7.35
CA ILE A 223 19.60 -11.95 6.22
C ILE A 223 20.90 -11.16 6.19
N GLN A 224 21.50 -11.08 5.01
CA GLN A 224 22.69 -10.29 4.74
C GLN A 224 22.39 -9.31 3.63
N PHE A 225 22.63 -8.03 3.88
CA PHE A 225 22.66 -7.01 2.85
C PHE A 225 24.09 -6.83 2.36
N ILE A 226 24.31 -6.93 1.07
CA ILE A 226 25.62 -6.85 0.42
C ILE A 226 25.62 -5.57 -0.41
N GLU A 227 26.51 -4.65 -0.10
CA GLU A 227 26.79 -3.43 -0.86
C GLU A 227 28.07 -3.67 -1.68
N GLU A 228 27.99 -3.43 -2.99
CA GLU A 228 29.13 -3.54 -3.88
C GLU A 228 29.57 -2.12 -4.28
N PHE A 229 30.81 -1.80 -3.99
CA PHE A 229 31.43 -0.57 -4.42
C PHE A 229 32.34 -0.89 -5.61
N THR A 230 32.05 -0.30 -6.78
CA THR A 230 32.89 -0.40 -7.98
C THR A 230 33.60 0.91 -8.21
N GLN A 231 34.89 0.83 -8.64
CA GLN A 231 35.65 2.00 -9.06
C GLN A 231 35.14 2.53 -10.40
#